data_1ee68245245dd1c9fde1876513058217
#
_entry.id   1ee68245245dd1c9fde1876513058217
#
_cell.length_a   1.000
_cell.length_b   1.000
_cell.length_c   1.000
_cell.angle_alpha   90.00
_cell.angle_beta   90.00
_cell.angle_gamma   90.00
#
_symmetry.space_group_name_H-M   'P 1'
#
loop_
_entity.id
_entity.type
_entity.pdbx_description
1 polymer ?
#
loop_
_entity_poly.entity_id
_entity_poly.type
_entity_poly.pdbx_seq_one_letter_code
_entity_poly.pdbx_strand_id
1 'polypeptide(L)'
;MRNISRILVTTDLSPASEIALPWAEIFAEKFQASMMLLCVIDPHLADSHDYYARSQATDFDIEKTELRASKKMEKMVHERLMTHEMDVRTVRDAAAHEGILRFAEKGMFDLIVMATHGYTGFDHVLLGSVTERVVRQSACPVLCIHG
;
A
#
# COMPACT_ATOMS: atom_id res chain seq x y z
N MET A 1 6.18 -16.06 21.75
CA MET A 1 5.08 -15.22 21.25
C MET A 1 5.66 -14.27 20.21
N ARG A 2 5.16 -14.28 18.98
CA ARG A 2 5.64 -13.31 17.98
C ARG A 2 5.12 -11.94 18.39
N ASN A 3 6.01 -10.98 18.52
CA ASN A 3 5.65 -9.60 18.79
C ASN A 3 5.46 -8.87 17.44
N ILE A 4 4.43 -8.04 17.31
CA ILE A 4 4.24 -7.16 16.16
C ILE A 4 4.98 -5.86 16.48
N SER A 5 6.10 -5.63 15.78
CA SER A 5 6.93 -4.43 15.95
C SER A 5 6.99 -3.55 14.71
N ARG A 6 6.66 -4.11 13.55
CA ARG A 6 6.65 -3.37 12.27
C ARG A 6 5.40 -3.70 11.46
N ILE A 7 4.61 -2.69 11.15
CA ILE A 7 3.37 -2.81 10.39
C ILE A 7 3.55 -2.13 9.03
N LEU A 8 3.26 -2.88 7.96
CA LEU A 8 3.20 -2.37 6.60
C LEU A 8 1.74 -2.10 6.25
N VAL A 9 1.42 -0.86 5.87
CA VAL A 9 0.12 -0.48 5.33
C VAL A 9 0.26 -0.27 3.84
N THR A 10 -0.66 -0.76 3.04
CA THR A 10 -0.61 -0.61 1.59
C THR A 10 -1.71 0.31 1.08
N THR A 11 -1.42 1.05 0.03
CA THR A 11 -2.38 1.93 -0.64
C THR A 11 -2.17 1.90 -2.15
N ASP A 12 -3.26 2.01 -2.90
CA ASP A 12 -3.28 2.32 -4.32
C ASP A 12 -3.63 3.79 -4.59
N LEU A 13 -3.58 4.62 -3.53
CA LEU A 13 -3.93 6.03 -3.51
C LEU A 13 -5.44 6.30 -3.75
N SER A 14 -6.29 5.29 -3.73
CA SER A 14 -7.74 5.45 -3.78
C SER A 14 -8.30 5.87 -2.42
N PRO A 15 -9.44 6.56 -2.37
CA PRO A 15 -10.16 6.82 -1.13
C PRO A 15 -10.53 5.54 -0.39
N ALA A 16 -10.84 4.45 -1.12
CA ALA A 16 -11.18 3.17 -0.53
C ALA A 16 -10.02 2.54 0.24
N SER A 17 -8.77 2.77 -0.18
CA SER A 17 -7.60 2.25 0.52
C SER A 17 -7.29 2.96 1.84
N GLU A 18 -7.79 4.18 2.03
CA GLU A 18 -7.53 4.99 3.23
C GLU A 18 -8.12 4.39 4.51
N ILE A 19 -9.14 3.54 4.41
CA ILE A 19 -9.77 2.90 5.57
C ILE A 19 -8.81 2.01 6.36
N ALA A 20 -7.72 1.57 5.75
CA ALA A 20 -6.69 0.76 6.41
C ALA A 20 -5.88 1.57 7.45
N LEU A 21 -5.73 2.88 7.27
CA LEU A 21 -4.88 3.74 8.10
C LEU A 21 -5.31 3.80 9.57
N PRO A 22 -6.58 4.10 9.91
CA PRO A 22 -7.01 4.14 11.31
C PRO A 22 -6.88 2.79 12.01
N TRP A 23 -7.10 1.69 11.29
CA TRP A 23 -6.91 0.36 11.85
C TRP A 23 -5.44 0.04 12.12
N ALA A 24 -4.56 0.41 11.22
CA ALA A 24 -3.13 0.26 11.43
C ALA A 24 -2.66 1.05 12.66
N GLU A 25 -3.17 2.27 12.86
CA GLU A 25 -2.87 3.10 14.03
C GLU A 25 -3.30 2.41 15.33
N ILE A 26 -4.50 1.82 15.39
CA ILE A 26 -4.98 1.06 16.56
C ILE A 26 -4.04 -0.10 16.88
N PHE A 27 -3.59 -0.83 15.87
CA PHE A 27 -2.65 -1.94 16.07
C PHE A 27 -1.27 -1.45 16.48
N ALA A 28 -0.79 -0.37 15.87
CA ALA A 28 0.49 0.23 16.22
C ALA A 28 0.53 0.69 17.68
N GLU A 29 -0.52 1.34 18.14
CA GLU A 29 -0.68 1.73 19.55
C GLU A 29 -0.69 0.51 20.47
N LYS A 30 -1.50 -0.48 20.14
CA LYS A 30 -1.66 -1.70 20.94
C LYS A 30 -0.36 -2.47 21.11
N PHE A 31 0.44 -2.58 20.06
CA PHE A 31 1.67 -3.36 20.03
C PHE A 31 2.94 -2.53 20.18
N GLN A 32 2.83 -1.20 20.27
CA GLN A 32 3.95 -0.26 20.23
C GLN A 32 4.84 -0.47 18.99
N ALA A 33 4.18 -0.68 17.84
CA ALA A 33 4.80 -0.98 16.57
C ALA A 33 5.03 0.28 15.73
N SER A 34 6.10 0.28 14.94
CA SER A 34 6.30 1.29 13.89
C SER A 34 5.43 0.97 12.67
N MET A 35 5.04 2.01 11.93
CA MET A 35 4.21 1.89 10.74
C MET A 35 4.90 2.46 9.51
N MET A 36 4.62 1.88 8.35
CA MET A 36 5.04 2.39 7.05
C MET A 36 3.92 2.23 6.03
N LEU A 37 3.65 3.29 5.26
CA LEU A 37 2.70 3.29 4.15
C LEU A 37 3.44 3.06 2.84
N LEU A 38 3.03 2.05 2.10
CA LEU A 38 3.62 1.64 0.83
C LEU A 38 2.64 1.83 -0.32
N CYS A 39 3.11 2.44 -1.40
CA CYS A 39 2.48 2.43 -2.70
C CYS A 39 3.41 1.78 -3.73
N VAL A 40 2.92 0.81 -4.48
CA VAL A 40 3.66 0.19 -5.59
C VAL A 40 3.33 0.95 -6.88
N ILE A 41 4.35 1.43 -7.56
CA ILE A 41 4.23 2.13 -8.84
C ILE A 41 4.57 1.16 -9.98
N ASP A 42 3.60 0.94 -10.85
CA ASP A 42 3.85 0.20 -12.07
C ASP A 42 4.58 1.13 -13.07
N PRO A 43 5.84 0.82 -13.43
CA PRO A 43 6.62 1.67 -14.33
C PRO A 43 6.04 1.74 -15.74
N HIS A 44 5.19 0.78 -16.13
CA HIS A 44 4.53 0.78 -17.44
C HIS A 44 3.24 1.64 -17.47
N LEU A 45 2.74 2.04 -16.30
CA LEU A 45 1.53 2.86 -16.19
C LEU A 45 1.83 4.30 -15.76
N ALA A 46 3.09 4.62 -15.53
CA ALA A 46 3.49 5.95 -15.09
C ALA A 46 3.10 7.02 -16.13
N ASP A 47 2.26 7.94 -15.71
CA ASP A 47 1.85 9.19 -16.37
C ASP A 47 1.16 9.08 -17.75
N SER A 48 0.59 7.94 -18.14
CA SER A 48 -0.10 7.82 -19.41
C SER A 48 -1.62 7.83 -19.26
N HIS A 49 -2.27 8.92 -19.64
CA HIS A 49 -3.70 8.95 -19.96
C HIS A 49 -4.01 8.25 -21.28
N ASP A 50 -2.99 7.89 -22.06
CA ASP A 50 -3.14 7.28 -23.38
C ASP A 50 -2.65 5.84 -23.37
N TYR A 51 -3.50 4.92 -23.82
CA TYR A 51 -3.22 3.49 -23.91
C TYR A 51 -1.96 3.17 -24.76
N TYR A 52 -1.70 3.97 -25.78
CA TYR A 52 -0.55 3.79 -26.67
C TYR A 52 0.77 4.38 -26.11
N ALA A 53 0.69 5.32 -25.18
CA ALA A 53 1.86 5.92 -24.56
C ALA A 53 2.41 5.11 -23.37
N ARG A 54 1.66 4.12 -22.88
CA ARG A 54 2.01 3.30 -21.71
C ARG A 54 3.32 2.51 -21.83
N SER A 55 3.76 2.23 -23.05
CA SER A 55 5.00 1.46 -23.30
C SER A 55 6.27 2.30 -23.39
N GLN A 56 6.19 3.62 -23.20
CA GLN A 56 7.31 4.55 -23.42
C GLN A 56 7.53 5.52 -22.24
N ALA A 57 7.06 5.18 -21.04
CA ALA A 57 7.32 6.00 -19.85
C ALA A 57 8.83 6.11 -19.61
N THR A 58 9.34 7.34 -19.51
CA THR A 58 10.75 7.60 -19.20
C THR A 58 11.00 7.49 -17.71
N ASP A 59 12.26 7.33 -17.29
CA ASP A 59 12.64 7.36 -15.86
C ASP A 59 12.18 8.67 -15.19
N PHE A 60 12.20 9.77 -15.91
CA PHE A 60 11.71 11.06 -15.41
C PHE A 60 10.19 11.04 -15.13
N ASP A 61 9.39 10.39 -15.97
CA ASP A 61 7.95 10.27 -15.76
C ASP A 61 7.65 9.39 -14.54
N ILE A 62 8.44 8.35 -14.34
CA ILE A 62 8.32 7.46 -13.18
C ILE A 62 8.67 8.21 -11.89
N GLU A 63 9.78 8.95 -11.85
CA GLU A 63 10.19 9.75 -10.69
C GLU A 63 9.14 10.81 -10.33
N LYS A 64 8.55 11.45 -11.33
CA LYS A 64 7.47 12.42 -11.13
C LYS A 64 6.22 11.76 -10.54
N THR A 65 5.89 10.54 -11.00
CA THR A 65 4.77 9.75 -10.46
C THR A 65 5.05 9.34 -9.01
N GLU A 66 6.25 8.89 -8.70
CA GLU A 66 6.67 8.56 -7.33
C GLU A 66 6.58 9.77 -6.39
N LEU A 67 7.03 10.93 -6.85
CA LEU A 67 6.95 12.17 -6.05
C LEU A 67 5.50 12.57 -5.77
N ARG A 68 4.61 12.47 -6.76
CA ARG A 68 3.17 12.73 -6.59
C ARG A 68 2.55 11.72 -5.61
N ALA A 69 2.89 10.45 -5.74
CA ALA A 69 2.42 9.41 -4.85
C ALA A 69 2.87 9.65 -3.41
N SER A 70 4.14 9.99 -3.20
CA SER A 70 4.68 10.31 -1.87
C SER A 70 3.95 11.48 -1.22
N LYS A 71 3.75 12.59 -1.94
CA LYS A 71 3.01 13.76 -1.44
C LYS A 71 1.56 13.42 -1.09
N LYS A 72 0.91 12.58 -1.90
CA LYS A 72 -0.46 12.14 -1.63
C LYS A 72 -0.52 11.24 -0.40
N MET A 73 0.43 10.33 -0.24
CA MET A 73 0.52 9.48 0.95
C MET A 73 0.78 10.29 2.22
N GLU A 74 1.69 11.26 2.19
CA GLU A 74 1.94 12.17 3.31
C GLU A 74 0.66 12.92 3.73
N LYS A 75 -0.11 13.40 2.75
CA LYS A 75 -1.40 14.03 2.99
C LYS A 75 -2.40 13.05 3.63
N MET A 76 -2.51 11.82 3.09
CA MET A 76 -3.38 10.78 3.65
C MET A 76 -3.04 10.49 5.11
N VAL A 77 -1.75 10.32 5.42
CA VAL A 77 -1.26 10.10 6.79
C VAL A 77 -1.66 11.26 7.69
N HIS A 78 -1.40 12.49 7.27
CA HIS A 78 -1.73 13.69 8.06
C HIS A 78 -3.24 13.83 8.33
N GLU A 79 -4.09 13.48 7.36
CA GLU A 79 -5.55 13.62 7.47
C GLU A 79 -6.21 12.47 8.24
N ARG A 80 -5.60 11.28 8.27
CA ARG A 80 -6.23 10.06 8.81
C ARG A 80 -5.66 9.57 10.12
N LEU A 81 -4.42 9.89 10.45
CA LEU A 81 -3.82 9.50 11.71
C LEU A 81 -4.00 10.59 12.77
N MET A 82 -4.25 10.15 14.00
CA MET A 82 -4.52 11.03 15.14
C MET A 82 -3.27 11.32 15.98
N THR A 83 -2.44 10.30 16.19
CA THR A 83 -1.39 10.36 17.22
C THR A 83 -0.04 9.77 16.76
N HIS A 84 -0.02 9.01 15.67
CA HIS A 84 1.20 8.31 15.23
C HIS A 84 1.77 8.93 13.96
N GLU A 85 3.09 8.88 13.89
CA GLU A 85 3.81 9.16 12.66
C GLU A 85 3.90 7.88 11.82
N MET A 86 3.87 8.04 10.50
CA MET A 86 3.99 6.94 9.56
C MET A 86 4.90 7.35 8.42
N ASP A 87 5.97 6.61 8.21
CA ASP A 87 6.83 6.78 7.05
C ASP A 87 6.10 6.36 5.77
N VAL A 88 6.38 7.05 4.66
CA VAL A 88 5.83 6.71 3.34
C VAL A 88 6.93 6.22 2.41
N ARG A 89 6.63 5.24 1.58
CA ARG A 89 7.54 4.69 0.57
C ARG A 89 6.82 4.34 -0.72
N THR A 90 7.51 4.54 -1.81
CA THR A 90 7.14 3.99 -3.12
C THR A 90 8.15 2.93 -3.53
N VAL A 91 7.69 1.92 -4.25
CA VAL A 91 8.54 0.93 -4.93
C VAL A 91 8.03 0.72 -6.35
N ARG A 92 8.94 0.38 -7.24
CA ARG A 92 8.62 0.08 -8.65
C ARG A 92 8.44 -1.41 -8.81
N ASP A 93 7.28 -1.81 -9.30
CA ASP A 93 7.01 -3.20 -9.69
C ASP A 93 5.84 -3.24 -10.69
N ALA A 94 5.95 -4.08 -11.71
CA ALA A 94 4.88 -4.29 -12.68
C ALA A 94 3.68 -5.04 -12.09
N ALA A 95 3.89 -5.75 -10.97
CA ALA A 95 2.87 -6.47 -10.23
C ALA A 95 2.78 -5.97 -8.79
N ALA A 96 1.72 -5.23 -8.45
CA ALA A 96 1.56 -4.61 -7.14
C ALA A 96 1.72 -5.61 -5.98
N HIS A 97 1.13 -6.81 -6.08
CA HIS A 97 1.23 -7.83 -5.03
C HIS A 97 2.68 -8.32 -4.82
N GLU A 98 3.46 -8.47 -5.90
CA GLU A 98 4.88 -8.87 -5.80
C GLU A 98 5.73 -7.78 -5.15
N GLY A 99 5.50 -6.53 -5.52
CA GLY A 99 6.14 -5.38 -4.88
C GLY A 99 5.87 -5.31 -3.39
N ILE A 100 4.61 -5.51 -2.96
CA ILE A 100 4.21 -5.54 -1.55
C ILE A 100 4.92 -6.68 -0.82
N LEU A 101 4.84 -7.91 -1.32
CA LEU A 101 5.41 -9.09 -0.69
C LEU A 101 6.92 -8.99 -0.51
N ARG A 102 7.61 -8.59 -1.57
CA ARG A 102 9.07 -8.40 -1.56
C ARG A 102 9.50 -7.31 -0.58
N PHE A 103 8.76 -6.21 -0.52
CA PHE A 103 9.03 -5.13 0.41
C PHE A 103 8.79 -5.56 1.86
N ALA A 104 7.70 -6.27 2.11
CA ALA A 104 7.36 -6.79 3.44
C ALA A 104 8.43 -7.77 3.97
N GLU A 105 8.90 -8.67 3.12
CA GLU A 105 9.93 -9.65 3.47
C GLU A 105 11.28 -8.97 3.74
N LYS A 106 11.76 -8.13 2.81
CA LYS A 106 13.03 -7.41 2.98
C LYS A 106 13.03 -6.48 4.18
N GLY A 107 11.92 -5.84 4.47
CA GLY A 107 11.74 -4.95 5.61
C GLY A 107 11.45 -5.68 6.92
N MET A 108 11.31 -7.01 6.91
CA MET A 108 10.97 -7.81 8.08
C MET A 108 9.72 -7.27 8.80
N PHE A 109 8.66 -7.00 8.03
CA PHE A 109 7.39 -6.59 8.60
C PHE A 109 6.66 -7.78 9.22
N ASP A 110 6.01 -7.52 10.36
CA ASP A 110 5.33 -8.54 11.16
C ASP A 110 3.84 -8.65 10.83
N LEU A 111 3.28 -7.59 10.23
CA LEU A 111 1.87 -7.48 9.85
C LEU A 111 1.74 -6.62 8.60
N ILE A 112 0.90 -7.05 7.66
CA ILE A 112 0.43 -6.22 6.55
C ILE A 112 -1.02 -5.83 6.85
N VAL A 113 -1.37 -4.54 6.70
CA VAL A 113 -2.73 -4.02 6.79
C VAL A 113 -3.12 -3.42 5.45
N MET A 114 -4.22 -3.86 4.89
CA MET A 114 -4.67 -3.40 3.59
C MET A 114 -6.21 -3.40 3.47
N ALA A 115 -6.75 -2.51 2.65
CA ALA A 115 -8.16 -2.52 2.31
C ALA A 115 -8.46 -3.68 1.35
N THR A 116 -9.68 -4.20 1.41
CA THR A 116 -10.10 -5.29 0.51
C THR A 116 -10.36 -4.83 -0.91
N HIS A 117 -10.62 -3.54 -1.13
CA HIS A 117 -10.90 -2.92 -2.42
C HIS A 117 -10.04 -1.67 -2.63
N GLY A 118 -9.75 -1.38 -3.90
CA GLY A 118 -9.12 -0.14 -4.36
C GLY A 118 -9.98 0.53 -5.43
N TYR A 119 -9.35 1.09 -6.47
CA TYR A 119 -10.04 1.78 -7.59
C TYR A 119 -11.01 0.89 -8.38
N THR A 120 -10.81 -0.43 -8.40
CA THR A 120 -11.60 -1.38 -9.18
C THR A 120 -12.66 -2.10 -8.35
N GLY A 121 -13.13 -1.50 -7.25
CA GLY A 121 -14.10 -2.10 -6.35
C GLY A 121 -15.40 -2.48 -7.05
N PHE A 122 -15.57 -3.78 -7.33
CA PHE A 122 -16.86 -4.33 -7.70
C PHE A 122 -17.58 -4.78 -6.44
N ASP A 123 -18.81 -4.31 -6.23
CA ASP A 123 -19.63 -4.59 -5.04
C ASP A 123 -19.87 -6.08 -4.76
N HIS A 124 -19.51 -6.96 -5.68
CA HIS A 124 -19.72 -8.40 -5.60
C HIS A 124 -18.44 -9.23 -5.37
N VAL A 125 -17.27 -8.59 -5.29
CA VAL A 125 -15.99 -9.28 -5.06
C VAL A 125 -15.57 -9.09 -3.62
N LEU A 126 -15.48 -10.17 -2.86
CA LEU A 126 -15.11 -10.15 -1.44
C LEU A 126 -13.68 -9.63 -1.20
N LEU A 127 -12.76 -9.87 -2.13
CA LEU A 127 -11.38 -9.40 -2.09
C LEU A 127 -10.95 -8.91 -3.47
N GLY A 128 -10.26 -7.77 -3.51
CA GLY A 128 -9.59 -7.30 -4.71
C GLY A 128 -8.45 -8.23 -5.13
N SER A 129 -8.09 -8.20 -6.42
CA SER A 129 -7.08 -9.11 -6.99
C SER A 129 -5.70 -9.00 -6.32
N VAL A 130 -5.28 -7.81 -5.95
CA VAL A 130 -4.01 -7.59 -5.23
C VAL A 130 -4.09 -8.15 -3.81
N THR A 131 -5.16 -7.83 -3.08
CA THR A 131 -5.39 -8.30 -1.71
C THR A 131 -5.44 -9.82 -1.64
N GLU A 132 -6.17 -10.46 -2.56
CA GLU A 132 -6.22 -11.92 -2.62
C GLU A 132 -4.84 -12.56 -2.78
N ARG A 133 -4.03 -12.04 -3.68
CA ARG A 133 -2.67 -12.56 -3.93
C ARG A 133 -1.75 -12.32 -2.75
N VAL A 134 -1.82 -11.17 -2.11
CA VAL A 134 -1.04 -10.88 -0.90
C VAL A 134 -1.42 -11.83 0.23
N VAL A 135 -2.71 -12.03 0.49
CA VAL A 135 -3.19 -12.96 1.52
C VAL A 135 -2.70 -14.39 1.28
N ARG A 136 -2.71 -14.84 0.02
CA ARG A 136 -2.27 -16.21 -0.33
C ARG A 136 -0.78 -16.44 -0.20
N GLN A 137 0.04 -15.42 -0.42
CA GLN A 137 1.49 -15.58 -0.59
C GLN A 137 2.32 -14.93 0.52
N SER A 138 1.69 -14.17 1.41
CA SER A 138 2.41 -13.48 2.48
C SER A 138 3.01 -14.45 3.50
N ALA A 139 4.27 -14.19 3.88
CA ALA A 139 4.94 -14.89 4.96
C ALA A 139 4.53 -14.38 6.36
N CYS A 140 3.93 -13.20 6.45
CA CYS A 140 3.40 -12.64 7.69
C CYS A 140 1.87 -12.51 7.64
N PRO A 141 1.20 -12.37 8.80
CA PRO A 141 -0.23 -12.11 8.86
C PRO A 141 -0.66 -10.92 8.02
N VAL A 142 -1.85 -11.00 7.43
CA VAL A 142 -2.48 -9.92 6.65
C VAL A 142 -3.83 -9.59 7.27
N LEU A 143 -4.01 -8.33 7.65
CA LEU A 143 -5.27 -7.79 8.12
C LEU A 143 -5.97 -7.08 6.97
N CYS A 144 -7.10 -7.62 6.56
CA CYS A 144 -7.92 -7.06 5.50
C CYS A 144 -9.07 -6.24 6.09
N ILE A 145 -9.17 -4.98 5.69
CA ILE A 145 -10.18 -4.05 6.16
C ILE A 145 -11.28 -3.90 5.09
N HIS A 146 -12.48 -4.21 5.48
CA HIS A 146 -13.67 -3.94 4.69
C HIS A 146 -14.19 -2.52 4.92
N GLY A 147 -14.54 -1.84 3.84
CA GLY A 147 -15.25 -0.57 3.87
C GLY A 147 -16.75 -0.75 3.66
#